data_1b66c4fe9403a88f70f5b8e841b21c54
#
_entry.id   1b66c4fe9403a88f70f5b8e841b21c54
#
_cell.length_a   1.000
_cell.length_b   1.000
_cell.length_c   1.000
_cell.angle_alpha   90.00
_cell.angle_beta   90.00
_cell.angle_gamma   90.00
#
_symmetry.space_group_name_H-M   'P 1'
#
loop_
_entity.id
_entity.type
_entity.pdbx_description
1 polymer ?
#
loop_
_entity_poly.entity_id
_entity_poly.type
_entity_poly.pdbx_seq_one_letter_code
_entity_poly.pdbx_strand_id
1 'polypeptide(L)'
;MNKDFLIKAQDLSFERSGRIIFSSLSLNLEEGQIIIIKGKNGSGKTSLLRCLAGFTPITSGKILWFDNEILPAFYSDKPLIAWLSHLDAIKGSLTVKENLLFFAKMWSVEPSIFNECIKKLSFEKFMNFPASWLSAGEKRRLSLLRISFCPAKVWILDEPSTFLDNDNREILIDIMNIHLKNKGAILCATHDNLKMLNSIEITL
;
A
#
# COMPACT_ATOMS: atom_id res chain seq x y z
N MET A 1 -0.69 20.83 -19.65
CA MET A 1 -0.11 19.50 -19.46
C MET A 1 -1.24 18.60 -18.95
N ASN A 2 -1.62 17.58 -19.69
CA ASN A 2 -2.57 16.61 -19.17
C ASN A 2 -1.92 15.94 -17.94
N LYS A 3 -2.59 16.02 -16.79
CA LYS A 3 -2.17 15.31 -15.59
C LYS A 3 -2.61 13.86 -15.75
N ASP A 4 -1.65 12.95 -15.74
CA ASP A 4 -1.94 11.52 -15.80
C ASP A 4 -2.38 11.05 -14.41
N PHE A 5 -3.69 10.87 -14.26
CA PHE A 5 -4.27 10.32 -13.04
C PHE A 5 -4.04 8.81 -12.99
N LEU A 6 -3.48 8.33 -11.88
CA LEU A 6 -3.32 6.89 -11.64
C LEU A 6 -4.61 6.27 -11.07
N ILE A 7 -5.34 7.01 -10.24
CA ILE A 7 -6.68 6.66 -9.77
C ILE A 7 -7.55 7.91 -9.79
N LYS A 8 -8.73 7.82 -10.38
CA LYS A 8 -9.74 8.87 -10.34
C LYS A 8 -11.05 8.28 -9.82
N ALA A 9 -11.53 8.83 -8.73
CA ALA A 9 -12.77 8.43 -8.08
C ALA A 9 -13.77 9.58 -8.13
N GLN A 10 -15.00 9.30 -8.57
CA GLN A 10 -16.06 10.29 -8.76
C GLN A 10 -17.33 9.84 -8.04
N ASP A 11 -17.80 10.66 -7.10
CA ASP A 11 -19.06 10.52 -6.36
C ASP A 11 -19.26 9.13 -5.75
N LEU A 12 -18.18 8.56 -5.20
CA LEU A 12 -18.20 7.22 -4.63
C LEU A 12 -19.10 7.16 -3.41
N SER A 13 -19.96 6.16 -3.39
CA SER A 13 -20.70 5.78 -2.19
C SER A 13 -20.52 4.29 -1.94
N PHE A 14 -20.44 3.92 -0.68
CA PHE A 14 -20.34 2.54 -0.25
C PHE A 14 -21.24 2.28 0.96
N GLU A 15 -22.03 1.24 0.82
CA GLU A 15 -22.94 0.75 1.86
C GLU A 15 -22.56 -0.67 2.26
N ARG A 16 -22.68 -0.99 3.53
CA ARG A 16 -22.48 -2.34 4.06
C ARG A 16 -23.58 -2.68 5.06
N SER A 17 -24.30 -3.76 4.81
CA SER A 17 -25.39 -4.25 5.68
C SER A 17 -26.43 -3.16 6.01
N GLY A 18 -26.88 -2.39 5.03
CA GLY A 18 -27.87 -1.32 5.18
C GLY A 18 -27.35 -0.03 5.85
N ARG A 19 -26.03 0.06 6.09
CA ARG A 19 -25.40 1.26 6.65
C ARG A 19 -24.49 1.93 5.64
N ILE A 20 -24.71 3.23 5.41
CA ILE A 20 -23.82 4.06 4.59
C ILE A 20 -22.51 4.23 5.35
N ILE A 21 -21.41 3.83 4.72
CA ILE A 21 -20.05 3.95 5.25
C ILE A 21 -19.43 5.27 4.80
N PHE A 22 -19.57 5.61 3.52
CA PHE A 22 -19.24 6.92 2.97
C PHE A 22 -20.13 7.20 1.75
N SER A 23 -20.31 8.48 1.43
CA SER A 23 -21.13 8.94 0.29
C SER A 23 -20.52 10.14 -0.39
N SER A 24 -20.74 10.25 -1.71
CA SER A 24 -20.34 11.39 -2.56
C SER A 24 -18.85 11.76 -2.43
N LEU A 25 -17.98 10.76 -2.25
CA LEU A 25 -16.55 10.97 -2.11
C LEU A 25 -15.88 11.01 -3.47
N SER A 26 -15.14 12.07 -3.75
CA SER A 26 -14.36 12.21 -4.97
C SER A 26 -12.91 12.48 -4.64
N LEU A 27 -11.98 11.82 -5.35
CA LEU A 27 -10.54 12.05 -5.22
C LEU A 27 -9.83 11.74 -6.53
N ASN A 28 -8.67 12.37 -6.70
CA ASN A 28 -7.77 12.10 -7.81
C ASN A 28 -6.37 11.87 -7.25
N LEU A 29 -5.74 10.75 -7.63
CA LEU A 29 -4.39 10.39 -7.26
C LEU A 29 -3.48 10.50 -8.49
N GLU A 30 -2.46 11.36 -8.39
CA GLU A 30 -1.51 11.66 -9.45
C GLU A 30 -0.13 11.04 -9.17
N GLU A 31 0.73 10.95 -10.19
CA GLU A 31 2.14 10.55 -10.00
C GLU A 31 2.86 11.47 -8.99
N GLY A 32 3.67 10.88 -8.13
CA GLY A 32 4.41 11.60 -7.09
C GLY A 32 3.56 12.09 -5.92
N GLN A 33 2.29 11.72 -5.85
CA GLN A 33 1.34 12.21 -4.85
C GLN A 33 1.04 11.16 -3.79
N ILE A 34 0.82 11.65 -2.57
CA ILE A 34 0.24 10.85 -1.48
C ILE A 34 -1.08 11.46 -1.01
N ILE A 35 -2.10 10.60 -0.88
CA ILE A 35 -3.36 10.93 -0.20
C ILE A 35 -3.41 10.18 1.11
N ILE A 36 -3.54 10.92 2.21
CA ILE A 36 -3.67 10.37 3.55
C ILE A 36 -5.15 10.40 3.95
N ILE A 37 -5.71 9.23 4.20
CA ILE A 37 -7.09 9.05 4.63
C ILE A 37 -7.11 8.97 6.15
N LYS A 38 -7.65 10.00 6.79
CA LYS A 38 -7.81 10.11 8.24
C LYS A 38 -9.24 9.77 8.68
N GLY A 39 -9.41 9.44 9.94
CA GLY A 39 -10.72 9.17 10.54
C GLY A 39 -10.60 8.25 11.73
N LYS A 40 -11.64 8.22 12.56
CA LYS A 40 -11.71 7.34 13.74
C LYS A 40 -11.69 5.86 13.33
N ASN A 41 -11.39 4.97 14.28
CA ASN A 41 -11.55 3.53 14.04
C ASN A 41 -13.01 3.22 13.69
N GLY A 42 -13.20 2.43 12.63
CA GLY A 42 -14.53 2.11 12.11
C GLY A 42 -15.16 3.17 11.19
N SER A 43 -14.48 4.29 10.87
CA SER A 43 -15.01 5.31 9.94
C SER A 43 -15.09 4.88 8.48
N GLY A 44 -14.52 3.73 8.11
CA GLY A 44 -14.57 3.22 6.74
C GLY A 44 -13.27 3.35 5.93
N LYS A 45 -12.15 3.78 6.54
CA LYS A 45 -10.85 3.94 5.86
C LYS A 45 -10.43 2.68 5.07
N THR A 46 -10.39 1.53 5.74
CA THR A 46 -10.10 0.24 5.09
C THR A 46 -11.09 -0.08 3.98
N SER A 47 -12.38 0.23 4.19
CA SER A 47 -13.42 -0.01 3.15
C SER A 47 -13.17 0.85 1.92
N LEU A 48 -12.85 2.14 2.10
CA LEU A 48 -12.50 3.03 1.01
C LEU A 48 -11.26 2.53 0.26
N LEU A 49 -10.18 2.18 0.98
CA LEU A 49 -8.98 1.62 0.36
C LEU A 49 -9.29 0.35 -0.44
N ARG A 50 -10.14 -0.54 0.09
CA ARG A 50 -10.54 -1.78 -0.61
C ARG A 50 -11.37 -1.50 -1.87
N CYS A 51 -12.24 -0.49 -1.86
CA CYS A 51 -12.97 -0.05 -3.05
C CYS A 51 -12.00 0.52 -4.10
N LEU A 52 -11.08 1.40 -3.68
CA LEU A 52 -10.07 1.98 -4.56
C LEU A 52 -9.06 0.96 -5.09
N ALA A 53 -8.83 -0.14 -4.37
CA ALA A 53 -8.03 -1.28 -4.84
C ALA A 53 -8.79 -2.25 -5.75
N GLY A 54 -10.09 -2.05 -5.96
CA GLY A 54 -10.93 -2.98 -6.73
C GLY A 54 -11.28 -4.28 -6.00
N PHE A 55 -10.98 -4.41 -4.70
CA PHE A 55 -11.27 -5.61 -3.92
C PHE A 55 -12.71 -5.68 -3.41
N THR A 56 -13.41 -4.54 -3.41
CA THR A 56 -14.79 -4.43 -2.94
C THR A 56 -15.56 -3.55 -3.91
N PRO A 57 -16.71 -3.99 -4.43
CA PRO A 57 -17.52 -3.17 -5.32
C PRO A 57 -18.05 -1.95 -4.56
N ILE A 58 -18.18 -0.84 -5.26
CA ILE A 58 -18.85 0.38 -4.77
C ILE A 58 -20.36 0.25 -4.94
N THR A 59 -21.13 1.01 -4.15
CA THR A 59 -22.60 1.06 -4.28
C THR A 59 -23.01 2.01 -5.41
N SER A 60 -22.32 3.16 -5.54
CA SER A 60 -22.52 4.11 -6.63
C SER A 60 -21.27 4.95 -6.88
N GLY A 61 -21.26 5.66 -8.00
CA GLY A 61 -20.10 6.43 -8.46
C GLY A 61 -19.27 5.68 -9.49
N LYS A 62 -18.04 6.15 -9.71
CA LYS A 62 -17.13 5.58 -10.71
C LYS A 62 -15.69 5.64 -10.24
N ILE A 63 -14.92 4.58 -10.51
CA ILE A 63 -13.49 4.54 -10.31
C ILE A 63 -12.82 4.26 -11.65
N LEU A 64 -11.84 5.09 -11.99
CA LEU A 64 -10.95 4.86 -13.13
C LEU A 64 -9.54 4.57 -12.60
N TRP A 65 -8.92 3.52 -13.10
CA TRP A 65 -7.54 3.16 -12.85
C TRP A 65 -6.75 3.33 -14.15
N PHE A 66 -5.78 4.25 -14.16
CA PHE A 66 -4.98 4.53 -15.36
C PHE A 66 -5.90 4.77 -16.57
N ASP A 67 -6.94 5.62 -16.38
CA ASP A 67 -8.00 5.94 -17.34
C ASP A 67 -8.90 4.76 -17.79
N ASN A 68 -8.82 3.61 -17.14
CA ASN A 68 -9.67 2.45 -17.41
C ASN A 68 -10.69 2.20 -16.29
N GLU A 69 -11.90 1.77 -16.66
CA GLU A 69 -12.95 1.41 -15.70
C GLU A 69 -12.72 0.06 -15.01
N ILE A 70 -11.93 -0.80 -15.62
CA ILE A 70 -11.53 -2.10 -15.07
C ILE A 70 -10.07 -2.00 -14.64
N LEU A 71 -9.78 -2.43 -13.41
CA LEU A 71 -8.42 -2.43 -12.90
C LEU A 71 -7.52 -3.30 -13.78
N PRO A 72 -6.54 -2.72 -14.50
CA PRO A 72 -5.70 -3.47 -15.43
C PRO A 72 -4.84 -4.55 -14.76
N ALA A 73 -4.72 -4.52 -13.42
CA ALA A 73 -3.96 -5.49 -12.64
C ALA A 73 -4.37 -6.95 -12.86
N PHE A 74 -5.61 -7.20 -13.30
CA PHE A 74 -6.05 -8.56 -13.63
C PHE A 74 -5.51 -9.07 -14.98
N TYR A 75 -4.92 -8.20 -15.78
CA TYR A 75 -4.47 -8.52 -17.15
C TYR A 75 -2.97 -8.22 -17.37
N SER A 76 -2.23 -7.87 -16.32
CA SER A 76 -0.81 -7.46 -16.41
C SER A 76 0.09 -8.47 -15.72
N ASP A 77 1.22 -8.79 -16.35
CA ASP A 77 2.30 -9.60 -15.76
C ASP A 77 2.98 -8.91 -14.56
N LYS A 78 2.75 -7.60 -14.37
CA LYS A 78 3.28 -6.81 -13.26
C LYS A 78 2.14 -6.17 -12.48
N PRO A 79 2.19 -6.18 -11.14
CA PRO A 79 1.16 -5.53 -10.33
C PRO A 79 1.19 -4.02 -10.56
N LEU A 80 0.03 -3.43 -10.83
CA LEU A 80 -0.14 -1.97 -10.89
C LEU A 80 -0.37 -1.37 -9.51
N ILE A 81 -0.91 -2.17 -8.59
CA ILE A 81 -1.20 -1.80 -7.21
C ILE A 81 -0.47 -2.76 -6.27
N ALA A 82 0.25 -2.20 -5.29
CA ALA A 82 0.78 -2.93 -4.15
C ALA A 82 -0.12 -2.68 -2.93
N TRP A 83 -0.56 -3.75 -2.27
CA TRP A 83 -1.46 -3.70 -1.13
C TRP A 83 -0.75 -4.12 0.16
N LEU A 84 -0.81 -3.24 1.18
CA LEU A 84 -0.44 -3.53 2.56
C LEU A 84 -1.65 -3.36 3.46
N SER A 85 -2.12 -4.45 4.03
CA SER A 85 -3.25 -4.45 4.98
C SER A 85 -2.77 -4.59 6.44
N HIS A 86 -3.73 -4.65 7.36
CA HIS A 86 -3.43 -5.04 8.75
C HIS A 86 -2.82 -6.46 8.85
N LEU A 87 -3.18 -7.36 7.94
CA LEU A 87 -2.59 -8.69 7.86
C LEU A 87 -1.32 -8.62 7.00
N ASP A 88 -0.21 -9.06 7.55
CA ASP A 88 1.11 -8.92 6.92
C ASP A 88 1.34 -9.81 5.70
N ALA A 89 0.40 -10.72 5.39
CA ALA A 89 0.50 -11.69 4.29
C ALA A 89 1.82 -12.49 4.33
N ILE A 90 2.25 -12.86 5.52
CA ILE A 90 3.45 -13.64 5.81
C ILE A 90 3.06 -15.09 6.12
N LYS A 91 3.72 -16.04 5.48
CA LYS A 91 3.55 -17.46 5.77
C LYS A 91 4.57 -17.88 6.83
N GLY A 92 4.09 -18.10 8.08
CA GLY A 92 4.93 -18.37 9.23
C GLY A 92 5.75 -19.66 9.12
N SER A 93 5.27 -20.65 8.37
CA SER A 93 5.97 -21.93 8.11
C SER A 93 7.16 -21.80 7.14
N LEU A 94 7.28 -20.70 6.43
CA LEU A 94 8.39 -20.40 5.54
C LEU A 94 9.43 -19.52 6.26
N THR A 95 10.68 -19.58 5.79
CA THR A 95 11.70 -18.63 6.19
C THR A 95 11.38 -17.22 5.66
N VAL A 96 12.01 -16.21 6.23
CA VAL A 96 11.94 -14.82 5.73
C VAL A 96 12.34 -14.77 4.25
N LYS A 97 13.44 -15.44 3.91
CA LYS A 97 13.94 -15.52 2.52
C LYS A 97 12.91 -16.12 1.57
N GLU A 98 12.29 -17.22 1.93
CA GLU A 98 11.27 -17.89 1.10
C GLU A 98 10.04 -17.01 0.91
N ASN A 99 9.56 -16.34 1.98
CA ASN A 99 8.46 -15.37 1.87
C ASN A 99 8.78 -14.26 0.87
N LEU A 100 9.97 -13.67 0.93
CA LEU A 100 10.36 -12.58 0.03
C LEU A 100 10.61 -13.06 -1.40
N LEU A 101 11.31 -14.20 -1.57
CA LEU A 101 11.61 -14.78 -2.88
C LEU A 101 10.34 -15.20 -3.64
N PHE A 102 9.30 -15.62 -2.94
CA PHE A 102 8.02 -15.91 -3.57
C PHE A 102 7.51 -14.69 -4.36
N PHE A 103 7.45 -13.52 -3.71
CA PHE A 103 6.98 -12.29 -4.35
C PHE A 103 7.98 -11.75 -5.37
N ALA A 104 9.28 -11.82 -5.09
CA ALA A 104 10.31 -11.35 -6.01
C ALA A 104 10.27 -12.13 -7.34
N LYS A 105 10.09 -13.44 -7.28
CA LYS A 105 9.93 -14.28 -8.48
C LYS A 105 8.62 -14.01 -9.20
N MET A 106 7.51 -13.91 -8.46
CA MET A 106 6.19 -13.65 -9.03
C MET A 106 6.16 -12.31 -9.78
N TRP A 107 6.88 -11.31 -9.30
CA TRP A 107 6.95 -9.98 -9.91
C TRP A 107 8.15 -9.77 -10.82
N SER A 108 8.94 -10.81 -11.06
CA SER A 108 10.17 -10.74 -11.89
C SER A 108 11.11 -9.62 -11.47
N VAL A 109 11.31 -9.47 -10.13
CA VAL A 109 12.15 -8.43 -9.56
C VAL A 109 13.63 -8.75 -9.80
N GLU A 110 14.37 -7.76 -10.28
CA GLU A 110 15.81 -7.89 -10.49
C GLU A 110 16.56 -8.18 -9.18
N PRO A 111 17.51 -9.14 -9.17
CA PRO A 111 18.25 -9.51 -7.95
C PRO A 111 18.96 -8.33 -7.27
N SER A 112 19.42 -7.34 -8.03
CA SER A 112 20.05 -6.11 -7.52
C SER A 112 19.08 -5.30 -6.65
N ILE A 113 17.87 -5.05 -7.15
CA ILE A 113 16.81 -4.31 -6.44
C ILE A 113 16.40 -5.08 -5.17
N PHE A 114 16.21 -6.40 -5.29
CA PHE A 114 15.86 -7.25 -4.17
C PHE A 114 16.90 -7.17 -3.03
N ASN A 115 18.19 -7.31 -3.36
CA ASN A 115 19.28 -7.26 -2.40
C ASN A 115 19.45 -5.86 -1.79
N GLU A 116 19.27 -4.80 -2.56
CA GLU A 116 19.31 -3.42 -2.08
C GLU A 116 18.23 -3.17 -1.02
N CYS A 117 16.99 -3.59 -1.28
CA CYS A 117 15.89 -3.46 -0.33
C CYS A 117 16.14 -4.22 0.97
N ILE A 118 16.70 -5.44 0.90
CA ILE A 118 17.07 -6.24 2.09
C ILE A 118 18.09 -5.48 2.95
N LYS A 119 19.15 -4.95 2.35
CA LYS A 119 20.17 -4.16 3.05
C LYS A 119 19.58 -2.91 3.68
N LYS A 120 18.79 -2.16 2.93
CA LYS A 120 18.19 -0.90 3.37
C LYS A 120 17.33 -1.07 4.63
N LEU A 121 16.59 -2.18 4.74
CA LEU A 121 15.79 -2.49 5.91
C LEU A 121 16.52 -3.35 6.95
N SER A 122 17.80 -3.63 6.77
CA SER A 122 18.63 -4.43 7.67
C SER A 122 18.03 -5.80 7.99
N PHE A 123 17.57 -6.51 6.95
CA PHE A 123 16.93 -7.81 7.08
C PHE A 123 17.87 -9.00 6.86
N GLU A 124 19.14 -8.78 6.50
CA GLU A 124 20.10 -9.84 6.17
C GLU A 124 20.18 -10.91 7.25
N LYS A 125 20.24 -10.50 8.52
CA LYS A 125 20.37 -11.41 9.67
C LYS A 125 19.15 -12.31 9.89
N PHE A 126 17.97 -11.93 9.37
CA PHE A 126 16.74 -12.67 9.56
C PHE A 126 16.43 -13.65 8.42
N MET A 127 17.14 -13.60 7.31
CA MET A 127 16.79 -14.28 6.07
C MET A 127 16.54 -15.79 6.22
N ASN A 128 17.32 -16.44 7.07
CA ASN A 128 17.23 -17.89 7.28
C ASN A 128 16.32 -18.28 8.47
N PHE A 129 15.72 -17.30 9.17
CA PHE A 129 14.83 -17.60 10.30
C PHE A 129 13.43 -17.93 9.79
N PRO A 130 12.73 -18.89 10.45
CA PRO A 130 11.30 -19.06 10.24
C PRO A 130 10.55 -17.73 10.49
N ALA A 131 9.66 -17.33 9.59
CA ALA A 131 8.92 -16.09 9.75
C ALA A 131 7.99 -16.09 10.99
N SER A 132 7.65 -17.27 11.53
CA SER A 132 6.92 -17.41 12.79
C SER A 132 7.70 -16.86 13.99
N TRP A 133 9.04 -16.83 13.95
CA TRP A 133 9.88 -16.36 15.04
C TRP A 133 9.97 -14.83 15.13
N LEU A 134 9.56 -14.13 14.08
CA LEU A 134 9.58 -12.68 14.05
C LEU A 134 8.53 -12.09 15.01
N SER A 135 8.92 -11.05 15.73
CA SER A 135 8.00 -10.19 16.49
C SER A 135 6.97 -9.50 15.56
N ALA A 136 5.92 -8.90 16.14
CA ALA A 136 4.92 -8.17 15.36
C ALA A 136 5.56 -7.01 14.56
N GLY A 137 6.47 -6.24 15.15
CA GLY A 137 7.19 -5.17 14.47
C GLY A 137 8.09 -5.67 13.34
N GLU A 138 8.81 -6.79 13.55
CA GLU A 138 9.62 -7.40 12.51
C GLU A 138 8.77 -7.97 11.36
N LYS A 139 7.61 -8.55 11.65
CA LYS A 139 6.64 -8.97 10.62
C LYS A 139 6.14 -7.77 9.82
N ARG A 140 5.83 -6.66 10.50
CA ARG A 140 5.43 -5.43 9.81
C ARG A 140 6.53 -4.91 8.89
N ARG A 141 7.79 -4.87 9.37
CA ARG A 141 8.95 -4.52 8.55
C ARG A 141 9.17 -5.47 7.37
N LEU A 142 8.96 -6.77 7.55
CA LEU A 142 9.02 -7.76 6.46
C LEU A 142 7.98 -7.46 5.38
N SER A 143 6.76 -7.07 5.78
CA SER A 143 5.70 -6.68 4.85
C SER A 143 6.04 -5.38 4.11
N LEU A 144 6.67 -4.42 4.78
CA LEU A 144 7.16 -3.18 4.15
C LEU A 144 8.32 -3.48 3.18
N LEU A 145 9.23 -4.38 3.53
CA LEU A 145 10.30 -4.82 2.64
C LEU A 145 9.72 -5.43 1.35
N ARG A 146 8.69 -6.27 1.45
CA ARG A 146 7.98 -6.80 0.28
C ARG A 146 7.42 -5.68 -0.60
N ILE A 147 6.78 -4.66 -0.02
CA ILE A 147 6.23 -3.53 -0.76
C ILE A 147 7.34 -2.71 -1.43
N SER A 148 8.49 -2.53 -0.78
CA SER A 148 9.58 -1.69 -1.28
C SER A 148 10.21 -2.17 -2.58
N PHE A 149 10.20 -3.46 -2.87
CA PHE A 149 10.66 -4.00 -4.16
C PHE A 149 9.51 -4.34 -5.13
N CYS A 150 8.26 -4.11 -4.74
CA CYS A 150 7.14 -4.31 -5.64
C CYS A 150 7.17 -3.27 -6.78
N PRO A 151 7.11 -3.68 -8.06
CA PRO A 151 7.19 -2.75 -9.19
C PRO A 151 5.88 -1.96 -9.44
N ALA A 152 4.94 -2.02 -8.49
CA ALA A 152 3.65 -1.36 -8.62
C ALA A 152 3.78 0.17 -8.58
N LYS A 153 3.05 0.83 -9.46
CA LYS A 153 2.95 2.31 -9.52
C LYS A 153 2.19 2.89 -8.34
N VAL A 154 1.18 2.21 -7.84
CA VAL A 154 0.32 2.68 -6.75
C VAL A 154 0.51 1.80 -5.53
N TRP A 155 0.85 2.40 -4.40
CA TRP A 155 0.84 1.72 -3.11
C TRP A 155 -0.42 2.09 -2.34
N ILE A 156 -1.14 1.07 -1.87
CA ILE A 156 -2.29 1.23 -0.99
C ILE A 156 -1.93 0.64 0.37
N LEU A 157 -1.81 1.51 1.37
CA LEU A 157 -1.26 1.18 2.69
C LEU A 157 -2.32 1.41 3.77
N ASP A 158 -2.70 0.35 4.47
CA ASP A 158 -3.66 0.41 5.58
C ASP A 158 -2.91 0.29 6.91
N GLU A 159 -2.85 1.41 7.65
CA GLU A 159 -2.15 1.57 8.93
C GLU A 159 -0.68 1.06 8.87
N PRO A 160 0.16 1.56 7.95
CA PRO A 160 1.49 1.00 7.70
C PRO A 160 2.45 1.12 8.88
N SER A 161 2.27 2.10 9.77
CA SER A 161 3.11 2.39 10.93
C SER A 161 2.77 1.58 12.18
N THR A 162 1.71 0.78 12.16
CA THR A 162 1.31 -0.06 13.30
C THR A 162 2.43 -1.02 13.68
N PHE A 163 2.71 -1.15 14.97
CA PHE A 163 3.80 -1.94 15.57
C PHE A 163 5.23 -1.46 15.26
N LEU A 164 5.41 -0.32 14.60
CA LEU A 164 6.73 0.26 14.37
C LEU A 164 7.12 1.21 15.51
N ASP A 165 8.36 1.12 15.95
CA ASP A 165 9.01 2.13 16.77
C ASP A 165 9.37 3.38 15.92
N ASN A 166 9.92 4.41 16.56
CA ASN A 166 10.23 5.67 15.88
C ASN A 166 11.26 5.50 14.75
N ASP A 167 12.31 4.72 14.95
CA ASP A 167 13.36 4.51 13.94
C ASP A 167 12.78 3.80 12.71
N ASN A 168 11.95 2.79 12.92
CA ASN A 168 11.29 2.08 11.82
C ASN A 168 10.20 2.90 11.12
N ARG A 169 9.59 3.88 11.82
CA ARG A 169 8.68 4.87 11.19
C ARG A 169 9.43 5.83 10.26
N GLU A 170 10.63 6.26 10.63
CA GLU A 170 11.48 7.07 9.75
C GLU A 170 11.87 6.28 8.49
N ILE A 171 12.24 5.02 8.63
CA ILE A 171 12.51 4.13 7.49
C ILE A 171 11.28 3.99 6.59
N LEU A 172 10.07 3.84 7.16
CA LEU A 172 8.83 3.81 6.39
C LEU A 172 8.65 5.09 5.57
N ILE A 173 8.82 6.26 6.20
CA ILE A 173 8.70 7.58 5.54
C ILE A 173 9.72 7.69 4.39
N ASP A 174 10.95 7.23 4.59
CA ASP A 174 11.99 7.25 3.57
C ASP A 174 11.65 6.37 2.37
N ILE A 175 11.12 5.16 2.60
CA ILE A 175 10.71 4.26 1.52
C ILE A 175 9.54 4.88 0.73
N MET A 176 8.56 5.46 1.43
CA MET A 176 7.44 6.15 0.80
C MET A 176 7.93 7.34 -0.04
N ASN A 177 8.84 8.17 0.49
CA ASN A 177 9.42 9.31 -0.24
C ASN A 177 10.18 8.87 -1.51
N ILE A 178 10.93 7.76 -1.44
CA ILE A 178 11.63 7.21 -2.61
C ILE A 178 10.64 6.76 -3.67
N HIS A 179 9.56 6.07 -3.26
CA HIS A 179 8.51 5.64 -4.18
C HIS A 179 7.87 6.85 -4.91
N LEU A 180 7.53 7.90 -4.16
CA LEU A 180 6.95 9.13 -4.72
C LEU A 180 7.94 9.84 -5.68
N LYS A 181 9.23 9.94 -5.32
CA LYS A 181 10.27 10.51 -6.18
C LYS A 181 10.43 9.73 -7.50
N ASN A 182 10.19 8.43 -7.47
CA ASN A 182 10.21 7.55 -8.65
C ASN A 182 8.88 7.54 -9.41
N LYS A 183 8.06 8.59 -9.27
CA LYS A 183 6.75 8.74 -9.91
C LYS A 183 5.73 7.68 -9.53
N GLY A 184 5.91 7.04 -8.38
CA GLY A 184 4.87 6.25 -7.74
C GLY A 184 3.83 7.15 -7.07
N ALA A 185 2.72 6.57 -6.62
CA ALA A 185 1.70 7.27 -5.85
C ALA A 185 1.23 6.42 -4.67
N ILE A 186 0.71 7.06 -3.63
CA ILE A 186 0.35 6.36 -2.39
C ILE A 186 -1.05 6.78 -1.93
N LEU A 187 -1.89 5.79 -1.61
CA LEU A 187 -3.08 5.96 -0.77
C LEU A 187 -2.76 5.36 0.61
N CYS A 188 -2.80 6.15 1.65
CA CYS A 188 -2.44 5.72 3.00
C CYS A 188 -3.57 6.01 3.98
N ALA A 189 -4.17 4.99 4.57
CA ALA A 189 -5.06 5.16 5.71
C ALA A 189 -4.23 5.06 6.99
N THR A 190 -4.30 6.08 7.83
CA THR A 190 -3.61 6.08 9.12
C THR A 190 -4.21 7.09 10.08
N HIS A 191 -4.08 6.80 11.37
CA HIS A 191 -4.36 7.76 12.45
C HIS A 191 -3.08 8.48 12.91
N ASP A 192 -1.91 8.01 12.49
CA ASP A 192 -0.62 8.63 12.80
C ASP A 192 -0.41 9.91 11.99
N ASN A 193 0.36 10.84 12.56
CA ASN A 193 0.78 12.03 11.86
C ASN A 193 2.06 11.74 11.06
N LEU A 194 1.88 11.16 9.87
CA LEU A 194 2.99 10.96 8.94
C LEU A 194 3.41 12.32 8.37
N LYS A 195 4.62 12.76 8.71
CA LYS A 195 5.19 14.04 8.19
C LYS A 195 5.63 13.86 6.75
N MET A 196 4.67 13.80 5.83
CA MET A 196 4.92 13.71 4.39
C MET A 196 4.79 15.08 3.75
N LEU A 197 5.78 15.45 2.92
CA LEU A 197 5.71 16.69 2.13
C LEU A 197 4.65 16.51 1.03
N ASN A 198 3.85 17.56 0.81
CA ASN A 198 2.83 17.62 -0.24
C ASN A 198 1.75 16.54 -0.14
N SER A 199 1.40 16.11 1.08
CA SER A 199 0.29 15.20 1.27
C SER A 199 -1.06 15.92 1.15
N ILE A 200 -2.03 15.25 0.50
CA ILE A 200 -3.44 15.64 0.55
C ILE A 200 -4.11 14.81 1.65
N GLU A 201 -4.84 15.47 2.54
CA GLU A 201 -5.58 14.78 3.61
C GLU A 201 -7.06 14.75 3.30
N ILE A 202 -7.67 13.57 3.47
CA ILE A 202 -9.12 13.35 3.37
C ILE A 202 -9.58 12.76 4.71
N THR A 203 -10.65 13.32 5.27
CA THR A 203 -11.22 12.82 6.53
C THR A 203 -12.56 12.13 6.26
N LEU A 204 -12.72 10.89 6.82
CA LEU A 204 -13.95 10.08 6.79
C LEU A 204 -14.67 10.15 8.13
#